data_446b2958973ef8e6165ce59840f8e760
#
_entry.id   446b2958973ef8e6165ce59840f8e760
#
_cell.length_a   1.000
_cell.length_b   1.000
_cell.length_c   1.000
_cell.angle_alpha   90.00
_cell.angle_beta   90.00
_cell.angle_gamma   90.00
#
_symmetry.space_group_name_H-M   'P 1'
#
loop_
_entity.id
_entity.type
_entity.pdbx_description
1 polymer ?
#
loop_
_entity_poly.entity_id
_entity_poly.type
_entity_poly.pdbx_seq_one_letter_code
_entity_poly.pdbx_strand_id
1 'polypeptide(L)'
;MNIIEFSLLVWVSSVLAGFLGSLTGLGGGIIITPVLTLALGVDIRYAIGASLVSVIATSSGAAAAYVREGYSNIRIGMFLEIATTLGALGGALLATRISTNAISIIFGLALMYSAYASSRPRHARQGDCQPNPLATRLKMNGAYPTPDGPVGYCPKAVPAGFGMMAGAGVLSGLLGIGSGAVKVIAMDQAMGLPFKVSTTTSNFMIGVTAAASAGVYLSRGYIEPGLAAPVMLGVVAGSLLGARVLAQAKTKWLRLVFGVVIAVMAIEMIYHGVTGRL
;
A
#
# COMPACT_ATOMS: atom_id res chain seq x y z
N MET A 1 -30.07 11.88 -2.34
CA MET A 1 -28.79 12.61 -2.33
C MET A 1 -28.49 13.03 -3.77
N ASN A 2 -28.23 14.30 -4.00
CA ASN A 2 -27.88 14.79 -5.34
C ASN A 2 -26.49 14.30 -5.74
N ILE A 3 -26.22 14.13 -7.05
CA ILE A 3 -24.91 13.68 -7.56
C ILE A 3 -23.78 14.57 -7.06
N ILE A 4 -24.01 15.88 -6.97
CA ILE A 4 -23.02 16.86 -6.50
C ILE A 4 -22.71 16.64 -5.00
N GLU A 5 -23.75 16.44 -4.18
CA GLU A 5 -23.60 16.17 -2.73
C GLU A 5 -22.81 14.88 -2.49
N PHE A 6 -23.12 13.82 -3.26
CA PHE A 6 -22.38 12.57 -3.18
C PHE A 6 -20.91 12.74 -3.57
N SER A 7 -20.64 13.39 -4.71
CA SER A 7 -19.26 13.62 -5.17
C SER A 7 -18.47 14.47 -4.20
N LEU A 8 -19.09 15.47 -3.56
CA LEU A 8 -18.45 16.31 -2.55
C LEU A 8 -18.12 15.50 -1.28
N LEU A 9 -19.04 14.66 -0.81
CA LEU A 9 -18.84 13.76 0.32
C LEU A 9 -17.69 12.76 0.05
N VAL A 10 -17.69 12.17 -1.14
CA VAL A 10 -16.59 11.29 -1.60
C VAL A 10 -15.27 12.04 -1.63
N TRP A 11 -15.25 13.26 -2.15
CA TRP A 11 -14.03 14.06 -2.23
C TRP A 11 -13.50 14.42 -0.85
N VAL A 12 -14.34 14.91 0.06
CA VAL A 12 -13.95 15.28 1.44
C VAL A 12 -13.43 14.08 2.22
N SER A 13 -14.15 12.96 2.17
CA SER A 13 -13.72 11.72 2.82
C SER A 13 -12.40 11.19 2.24
N SER A 14 -12.18 11.36 0.94
CA SER A 14 -10.95 11.00 0.27
C SER A 14 -9.77 11.91 0.64
N VAL A 15 -10.00 13.20 0.85
CA VAL A 15 -8.99 14.12 1.39
C VAL A 15 -8.54 13.66 2.79
N LEU A 16 -9.48 13.32 3.66
CA LEU A 16 -9.18 12.81 5.00
C LEU A 16 -8.42 11.47 4.95
N ALA A 17 -8.85 10.55 4.08
CA ALA A 17 -8.18 9.27 3.88
C ALA A 17 -6.76 9.44 3.33
N GLY A 18 -6.56 10.33 2.36
CA GLY A 18 -5.26 10.66 1.81
C GLY A 18 -4.33 11.31 2.84
N PHE A 19 -4.86 12.23 3.63
CA PHE A 19 -4.14 12.88 4.72
C PHE A 19 -3.65 11.84 5.75
N LEU A 20 -4.53 11.01 6.27
CA LEU A 20 -4.19 9.96 7.24
C LEU A 20 -3.24 8.91 6.63
N GLY A 21 -3.48 8.51 5.38
CA GLY A 21 -2.65 7.54 4.67
C GLY A 21 -1.22 8.02 4.44
N SER A 22 -1.03 9.31 4.14
CA SER A 22 0.29 9.89 3.93
C SER A 22 1.12 10.00 5.22
N LEU A 23 0.46 10.23 6.35
CA LEU A 23 1.11 10.29 7.67
C LEU A 23 1.77 8.95 8.06
N THR A 24 1.37 7.86 7.45
CA THR A 24 1.85 6.51 7.77
C THR A 24 2.72 5.88 6.69
N GLY A 25 2.76 6.48 5.50
CA GLY A 25 3.51 5.97 4.36
C GLY A 25 2.92 4.69 3.74
N LEU A 26 1.69 4.32 4.09
CA LEU A 26 1.01 3.12 3.57
C LEU A 26 0.14 3.40 2.34
N GLY A 27 0.03 4.68 1.96
CA GLY A 27 -0.84 5.13 0.87
C GLY A 27 -2.32 5.31 1.29
N GLY A 28 -3.03 6.23 0.66
CA GLY A 28 -4.43 6.54 1.00
C GLY A 28 -5.43 5.41 0.70
N GLY A 29 -5.07 4.48 -0.18
CA GLY A 29 -5.95 3.38 -0.61
C GLY A 29 -6.42 2.45 0.51
N ILE A 30 -5.61 2.29 1.56
CA ILE A 30 -5.93 1.42 2.69
C ILE A 30 -7.13 1.91 3.52
N ILE A 31 -7.37 3.22 3.53
CA ILE A 31 -8.46 3.85 4.27
C ILE A 31 -9.68 4.08 3.36
N ILE A 32 -9.42 4.45 2.09
CA ILE A 32 -10.49 4.86 1.20
C ILE A 32 -11.49 3.73 0.90
N THR A 33 -11.02 2.50 0.71
CA THR A 33 -11.89 1.35 0.44
C THR A 33 -12.89 1.10 1.58
N PRO A 34 -12.48 0.97 2.86
CA PRO A 34 -13.45 0.86 3.96
C PRO A 34 -14.38 2.07 4.08
N VAL A 35 -13.86 3.28 3.91
CA VAL A 35 -14.69 4.50 3.98
C VAL A 35 -15.78 4.50 2.92
N LEU A 36 -15.46 4.19 1.67
CA LEU A 36 -16.44 4.10 0.60
C LEU A 36 -17.48 3.00 0.86
N THR A 37 -17.02 1.85 1.35
CA THR A 37 -17.89 0.69 1.55
C THR A 37 -18.76 0.85 2.79
N LEU A 38 -18.17 1.20 3.95
CA LEU A 38 -18.90 1.24 5.23
C LEU A 38 -19.69 2.52 5.44
N ALA A 39 -19.13 3.68 5.05
CA ALA A 39 -19.77 4.97 5.30
C ALA A 39 -20.67 5.42 4.15
N LEU A 40 -20.34 5.07 2.91
CA LEU A 40 -21.08 5.52 1.73
C LEU A 40 -21.87 4.40 1.02
N GLY A 41 -21.80 3.15 1.52
CA GLY A 41 -22.55 2.01 0.99
C GLY A 41 -22.16 1.63 -0.45
N VAL A 42 -20.95 1.98 -0.90
CA VAL A 42 -20.45 1.62 -2.22
C VAL A 42 -20.04 0.15 -2.23
N ASP A 43 -20.45 -0.60 -3.25
CA ASP A 43 -19.99 -2.00 -3.40
C ASP A 43 -18.45 -2.05 -3.36
N ILE A 44 -17.93 -3.02 -2.62
CA ILE A 44 -16.50 -3.13 -2.32
C ILE A 44 -15.63 -3.22 -3.58
N ARG A 45 -16.14 -3.77 -4.68
CA ARG A 45 -15.38 -3.89 -5.93
C ARG A 45 -15.17 -2.54 -6.59
N TYR A 46 -16.18 -1.68 -6.59
CA TYR A 46 -16.06 -0.29 -7.08
C TYR A 46 -15.18 0.54 -6.14
N ALA A 47 -15.30 0.35 -4.83
CA ALA A 47 -14.44 0.99 -3.84
C ALA A 47 -12.95 0.61 -4.05
N ILE A 48 -12.68 -0.67 -4.31
CA ILE A 48 -11.34 -1.17 -4.66
C ILE A 48 -10.85 -0.56 -5.97
N GLY A 49 -11.71 -0.50 -7.01
CA GLY A 49 -11.36 0.11 -8.29
C GLY A 49 -10.96 1.58 -8.15
N ALA A 50 -11.74 2.38 -7.42
CA ALA A 50 -11.42 3.78 -7.12
C ALA A 50 -10.15 3.93 -6.28
N SER A 51 -9.95 3.04 -5.30
CA SER A 51 -8.73 2.97 -4.48
C SER A 51 -7.49 2.73 -5.33
N LEU A 52 -7.52 1.78 -6.27
CA LEU A 52 -6.39 1.49 -7.16
C LEU A 52 -5.97 2.72 -7.97
N VAL A 53 -6.94 3.47 -8.53
CA VAL A 53 -6.65 4.71 -9.26
C VAL A 53 -5.97 5.75 -8.35
N SER A 54 -6.46 5.91 -7.13
CA SER A 54 -5.87 6.84 -6.16
C SER A 54 -4.46 6.44 -5.73
N VAL A 55 -4.22 5.15 -5.58
CA VAL A 55 -2.89 4.59 -5.22
C VAL A 55 -1.89 4.80 -6.35
N ILE A 56 -2.28 4.63 -7.61
CA ILE A 56 -1.42 4.92 -8.76
C ILE A 56 -0.99 6.39 -8.73
N ALA A 57 -1.93 7.31 -8.53
CA ALA A 57 -1.65 8.74 -8.52
C ALA A 57 -0.71 9.15 -7.37
N THR A 58 -0.97 8.68 -6.15
CA THR A 58 -0.17 9.03 -4.97
C THR A 58 1.22 8.40 -4.98
N SER A 59 1.34 7.14 -5.42
CA SER A 59 2.63 6.44 -5.48
C SER A 59 3.56 7.02 -6.54
N SER A 60 3.02 7.46 -7.67
CA SER A 60 3.81 8.10 -8.74
C SER A 60 4.51 9.36 -8.26
N GLY A 61 3.81 10.21 -7.50
CA GLY A 61 4.38 11.42 -6.90
C GLY A 61 5.47 11.11 -5.86
N ALA A 62 5.20 10.16 -4.96
CA ALA A 62 6.16 9.76 -3.93
C ALA A 62 7.39 9.07 -4.52
N ALA A 63 7.21 8.19 -5.51
CA ALA A 63 8.31 7.47 -6.15
C ALA A 63 9.32 8.42 -6.80
N ALA A 64 8.84 9.47 -7.49
CA ALA A 64 9.71 10.45 -8.14
C ALA A 64 10.63 11.16 -7.13
N ALA A 65 10.12 11.52 -5.95
CA ALA A 65 10.90 12.15 -4.89
C ALA A 65 11.97 11.19 -4.32
N TYR A 66 11.57 9.97 -3.95
CA TYR A 66 12.47 9.00 -3.30
C TYR A 66 13.57 8.46 -4.22
N VAL A 67 13.31 8.36 -5.53
CA VAL A 67 14.34 7.99 -6.51
C VAL A 67 15.41 9.07 -6.60
N ARG A 68 15.01 10.36 -6.58
CA ARG A 68 15.96 11.48 -6.60
C ARG A 68 16.83 11.56 -5.34
N GLU A 69 16.29 11.17 -4.19
CA GLU A 69 16.98 11.17 -2.91
C GLU A 69 17.96 9.98 -2.75
N GLY A 70 17.96 9.01 -3.67
CA GLY A 70 18.89 7.87 -3.67
C GLY A 70 18.58 6.79 -2.63
N TYR A 71 17.40 6.82 -1.99
CA TYR A 71 16.98 5.78 -1.03
C TYR A 71 16.35 4.55 -1.69
N SER A 72 15.79 4.70 -2.88
CA SER A 72 15.13 3.60 -3.57
C SER A 72 16.12 2.72 -4.33
N ASN A 73 16.05 1.40 -4.14
CA ASN A 73 16.79 0.46 -4.95
C ASN A 73 15.92 -0.05 -6.11
N ILE A 74 16.06 0.59 -7.26
CA ILE A 74 15.26 0.28 -8.46
C ILE A 74 15.48 -1.16 -8.91
N ARG A 75 16.69 -1.73 -8.79
CA ARG A 75 16.98 -3.11 -9.22
C ARG A 75 16.23 -4.14 -8.37
N ILE A 76 16.25 -3.97 -7.06
CA ILE A 76 15.46 -4.81 -6.14
C ILE A 76 13.97 -4.62 -6.44
N GLY A 77 13.52 -3.38 -6.56
CA GLY A 77 12.13 -3.06 -6.87
C GLY A 77 11.65 -3.73 -8.15
N MET A 78 12.37 -3.56 -9.27
CA MET A 78 11.99 -4.17 -10.56
C MET A 78 11.98 -5.69 -10.54
N PHE A 79 12.95 -6.32 -9.88
CA PHE A 79 12.99 -7.79 -9.76
C PHE A 79 11.80 -8.33 -8.95
N LEU A 80 11.54 -7.73 -7.80
CA LEU A 80 10.46 -8.13 -6.93
C LEU A 80 9.08 -7.77 -7.51
N GLU A 81 9.03 -6.72 -8.35
CA GLU A 81 7.80 -6.30 -9.01
C GLU A 81 7.26 -7.34 -9.99
N ILE A 82 8.11 -8.17 -10.58
CA ILE A 82 7.67 -9.29 -11.40
C ILE A 82 6.76 -10.22 -10.58
N ALA A 83 7.19 -10.59 -9.38
CA ALA A 83 6.41 -11.45 -8.49
C ALA A 83 5.13 -10.77 -8.00
N THR A 84 5.23 -9.49 -7.60
CA THR A 84 4.06 -8.74 -7.12
C THR A 84 3.03 -8.49 -8.22
N THR A 85 3.46 -8.17 -9.43
CA THR A 85 2.57 -7.95 -10.56
C THR A 85 1.83 -9.22 -10.97
N LEU A 86 2.54 -10.35 -11.08
CA LEU A 86 1.90 -11.65 -11.35
C LEU A 86 0.92 -12.04 -10.25
N GLY A 87 1.31 -11.86 -8.99
CA GLY A 87 0.43 -12.04 -7.85
C GLY A 87 -0.79 -11.13 -7.90
N ALA A 88 -0.60 -9.85 -8.23
CA ALA A 88 -1.67 -8.87 -8.28
C ALA A 88 -2.69 -9.12 -9.39
N LEU A 89 -2.24 -9.55 -10.55
CA LEU A 89 -3.13 -10.02 -11.63
C LEU A 89 -3.96 -11.23 -11.17
N GLY A 90 -3.32 -12.21 -10.53
CA GLY A 90 -4.01 -13.37 -9.96
C GLY A 90 -5.01 -12.97 -8.86
N GLY A 91 -4.63 -12.08 -7.95
CA GLY A 91 -5.50 -11.55 -6.90
C GLY A 91 -6.69 -10.77 -7.43
N ALA A 92 -6.48 -9.91 -8.42
CA ALA A 92 -7.55 -9.14 -9.07
C ALA A 92 -8.53 -10.05 -9.82
N LEU A 93 -8.04 -11.07 -10.52
CA LEU A 93 -8.90 -12.08 -11.14
C LEU A 93 -9.68 -12.88 -10.09
N LEU A 94 -9.06 -13.23 -8.97
CA LEU A 94 -9.70 -13.93 -7.87
C LEU A 94 -10.81 -13.08 -7.23
N ALA A 95 -10.60 -11.77 -7.07
CA ALA A 95 -11.60 -10.83 -6.55
C ALA A 95 -12.90 -10.82 -7.36
N THR A 96 -12.83 -11.09 -8.68
CA THR A 96 -14.03 -11.17 -9.53
C THR A 96 -14.83 -12.45 -9.33
N ARG A 97 -14.27 -13.46 -8.69
CA ARG A 97 -14.89 -14.77 -8.45
C ARG A 97 -15.31 -15.02 -7.01
N ILE A 98 -14.76 -14.28 -6.08
CA ILE A 98 -15.05 -14.41 -4.63
C ILE A 98 -16.25 -13.50 -4.29
N SER A 99 -17.07 -13.90 -3.30
CA SER A 99 -18.16 -13.08 -2.80
C SER A 99 -17.64 -11.79 -2.13
N THR A 100 -18.43 -10.72 -2.18
CA THR A 100 -18.12 -9.43 -1.53
C THR A 100 -17.87 -9.60 -0.03
N ASN A 101 -18.65 -10.46 0.63
CA ASN A 101 -18.48 -10.77 2.05
C ASN A 101 -17.11 -11.37 2.36
N ALA A 102 -16.65 -12.33 1.54
CA ALA A 102 -15.32 -12.93 1.73
C ALA A 102 -14.19 -11.92 1.47
N ILE A 103 -14.34 -11.05 0.46
CA ILE A 103 -13.37 -9.96 0.22
C ILE A 103 -13.28 -9.04 1.44
N SER A 104 -14.42 -8.68 2.04
CA SER A 104 -14.47 -7.81 3.22
C SER A 104 -13.79 -8.44 4.44
N ILE A 105 -14.00 -9.73 4.68
CA ILE A 105 -13.33 -10.45 5.76
C ILE A 105 -11.81 -10.47 5.53
N ILE A 106 -11.37 -10.81 4.32
CA ILE A 106 -9.93 -10.84 3.97
C ILE A 106 -9.34 -9.43 4.10
N PHE A 107 -10.09 -8.39 3.68
CA PHE A 107 -9.68 -7.00 3.82
C PHE A 107 -9.50 -6.61 5.29
N GLY A 108 -10.47 -6.92 6.15
CA GLY A 108 -10.40 -6.64 7.58
C GLY A 108 -9.24 -7.36 8.26
N LEU A 109 -8.98 -8.63 7.92
CA LEU A 109 -7.81 -9.37 8.42
C LEU A 109 -6.49 -8.74 7.96
N ALA A 110 -6.39 -8.30 6.71
CA ALA A 110 -5.22 -7.60 6.19
C ALA A 110 -5.00 -6.24 6.88
N LEU A 111 -6.07 -5.50 7.17
CA LEU A 111 -6.01 -4.26 7.95
C LEU A 111 -5.53 -4.52 9.39
N MET A 112 -6.08 -5.54 10.06
CA MET A 112 -5.67 -5.93 11.41
C MET A 112 -4.17 -6.25 11.46
N TYR A 113 -3.70 -7.06 10.51
CA TYR A 113 -2.28 -7.37 10.37
C TYR A 113 -1.43 -6.13 10.11
N SER A 114 -1.89 -5.21 9.27
CA SER A 114 -1.20 -3.95 8.96
C SER A 114 -1.11 -3.03 10.19
N ALA A 115 -2.18 -2.93 10.99
CA ALA A 115 -2.19 -2.19 12.25
C ALA A 115 -1.19 -2.76 13.25
N TYR A 116 -1.20 -4.08 13.43
CA TYR A 116 -0.25 -4.78 14.29
C TYR A 116 1.20 -4.61 13.83
N ALA A 117 1.47 -4.76 12.55
CA ALA A 117 2.81 -4.62 11.97
C ALA A 117 3.34 -3.18 12.08
N SER A 118 2.44 -2.18 12.00
CA SER A 118 2.79 -0.76 12.14
C SER A 118 3.15 -0.36 13.58
N SER A 119 2.58 -1.04 14.58
CA SER A 119 2.85 -0.75 16.00
C SER A 119 4.14 -1.37 16.55
N ARG A 120 4.73 -2.34 15.85
CA ARG A 120 6.00 -2.95 16.29
C ARG A 120 7.19 -2.00 16.09
N PRO A 121 8.04 -1.85 17.11
CA PRO A 121 9.30 -1.13 16.94
C PRO A 121 10.18 -1.90 15.95
N ARG A 122 10.67 -1.19 14.94
CA ARG A 122 11.54 -1.76 13.90
C ARG A 122 12.97 -1.41 14.24
N HIS A 123 13.77 -2.41 14.55
CA HIS A 123 15.20 -2.24 14.79
C HIS A 123 15.89 -2.17 13.43
N ALA A 124 16.67 -1.11 13.21
CA ALA A 124 17.59 -1.06 12.10
C ALA A 124 18.65 -2.17 12.31
N ARG A 125 18.49 -3.29 11.64
CA ARG A 125 19.54 -4.30 11.58
C ARG A 125 20.67 -3.77 10.70
N GLN A 126 21.63 -3.10 11.31
CA GLN A 126 22.97 -2.96 10.73
C GLN A 126 23.60 -4.36 10.80
N GLY A 127 23.45 -5.13 9.77
CA GLY A 127 24.01 -6.48 9.73
C GLY A 127 25.18 -6.53 8.77
N ASP A 128 26.20 -7.28 9.13
CA ASP A 128 27.32 -7.63 8.26
C ASP A 128 26.83 -8.04 6.89
N CYS A 129 27.37 -7.38 5.88
CA CYS A 129 27.07 -7.63 4.48
C CYS A 129 27.66 -9.00 4.08
N GLN A 130 26.93 -10.09 4.33
CA GLN A 130 27.28 -11.38 3.78
C GLN A 130 26.72 -11.46 2.36
N PRO A 131 27.59 -11.51 1.34
CA PRO A 131 27.16 -11.50 -0.04
C PRO A 131 26.39 -12.77 -0.37
N ASN A 132 25.11 -12.61 -0.71
CA ASN A 132 24.32 -13.70 -1.29
C ASN A 132 24.69 -13.79 -2.79
N PRO A 133 25.03 -14.98 -3.32
CA PRO A 133 25.45 -15.13 -4.71
C PRO A 133 24.39 -14.65 -5.70
N LEU A 134 23.10 -14.85 -5.42
CA LEU A 134 22.00 -14.35 -6.26
C LEU A 134 21.90 -12.81 -6.21
N ALA A 135 22.01 -12.21 -5.03
CA ALA A 135 21.97 -10.76 -4.88
C ALA A 135 23.14 -10.09 -5.59
N THR A 136 24.32 -10.71 -5.55
CA THR A 136 25.51 -10.20 -6.23
C THR A 136 25.38 -10.35 -7.75
N ARG A 137 24.90 -11.50 -8.25
CA ARG A 137 24.66 -11.73 -9.68
C ARG A 137 23.64 -10.75 -10.26
N LEU A 138 22.58 -10.42 -9.51
CA LEU A 138 21.54 -9.49 -9.88
C LEU A 138 21.89 -8.02 -9.56
N LYS A 139 23.10 -7.77 -9.06
CA LYS A 139 23.60 -6.43 -8.68
C LYS A 139 22.63 -5.69 -7.75
N MET A 140 22.06 -6.40 -6.78
CA MET A 140 21.08 -5.86 -5.81
C MET A 140 21.74 -5.18 -4.61
N ASN A 141 23.02 -5.43 -4.38
CA ASN A 141 23.78 -4.75 -3.33
C ASN A 141 23.79 -3.25 -3.58
N GLY A 142 23.64 -2.46 -2.53
CA GLY A 142 23.59 -1.01 -2.63
C GLY A 142 24.05 -0.31 -1.36
N ALA A 143 24.03 1.01 -1.40
CA ALA A 143 24.25 1.86 -0.25
C ALA A 143 23.16 2.95 -0.21
N TYR A 144 22.84 3.43 0.96
CA TYR A 144 21.90 4.54 1.15
C TYR A 144 22.55 5.66 1.96
N PRO A 145 22.18 6.93 1.70
CA PRO A 145 22.79 8.06 2.38
C PRO A 145 22.36 8.12 3.85
N THR A 146 23.35 8.33 4.74
CA THR A 146 23.14 8.64 6.15
C THR A 146 23.94 9.90 6.51
N PRO A 147 23.62 10.59 7.64
CA PRO A 147 24.39 11.75 8.08
C PRO A 147 25.91 11.47 8.26
N ASP A 148 26.27 10.23 8.60
CA ASP A 148 27.64 9.80 8.84
C ASP A 148 28.32 9.23 7.57
N GLY A 149 27.67 9.32 6.41
CA GLY A 149 28.15 8.79 5.13
C GLY A 149 27.30 7.66 4.58
N PRO A 150 27.60 7.14 3.37
CA PRO A 150 26.83 6.08 2.75
C PRO A 150 27.03 4.73 3.48
N VAL A 151 25.95 4.10 3.90
CA VAL A 151 25.96 2.77 4.55
C VAL A 151 25.53 1.70 3.55
N GLY A 152 26.41 0.72 3.34
CA GLY A 152 26.18 -0.42 2.45
C GLY A 152 25.19 -1.42 3.04
N TYR A 153 24.44 -2.10 2.17
CA TYR A 153 23.56 -3.22 2.53
C TYR A 153 23.58 -4.32 1.47
N CYS A 154 23.36 -5.55 1.92
CA CYS A 154 23.31 -6.73 1.06
C CYS A 154 22.03 -7.51 1.31
N PRO A 155 21.17 -7.73 0.29
CA PRO A 155 19.97 -8.53 0.43
C PRO A 155 20.29 -9.99 0.75
N LYS A 156 19.59 -10.54 1.74
CA LYS A 156 19.62 -11.97 2.10
C LYS A 156 18.39 -12.65 1.53
N ALA A 157 18.36 -13.98 1.49
CA ALA A 157 17.19 -14.79 1.18
C ALA A 157 16.31 -14.26 0.01
N VAL A 158 16.93 -13.88 -1.10
CA VAL A 158 16.24 -13.32 -2.29
C VAL A 158 15.06 -14.17 -2.76
N PRO A 159 15.16 -15.52 -2.82
CA PRO A 159 14.01 -16.36 -3.22
C PRO A 159 12.83 -16.30 -2.25
N ALA A 160 13.09 -16.25 -0.93
CA ALA A 160 12.03 -16.10 0.07
C ALA A 160 11.34 -14.73 -0.06
N GLY A 161 12.12 -13.66 -0.27
CA GLY A 161 11.59 -12.34 -0.58
C GLY A 161 10.68 -12.34 -1.81
N PHE A 162 11.10 -13.01 -2.88
CA PHE A 162 10.32 -13.13 -4.11
C PHE A 162 8.99 -13.87 -3.88
N GLY A 163 8.99 -15.00 -3.14
CA GLY A 163 7.77 -15.72 -2.80
C GLY A 163 6.81 -14.90 -1.93
N MET A 164 7.33 -14.20 -0.91
CA MET A 164 6.52 -13.30 -0.08
C MET A 164 5.93 -12.13 -0.90
N MET A 165 6.68 -11.63 -1.88
CA MET A 165 6.20 -10.59 -2.78
C MET A 165 5.07 -11.06 -3.70
N ALA A 166 5.10 -12.31 -4.17
CA ALA A 166 3.98 -12.89 -4.91
C ALA A 166 2.70 -12.91 -4.04
N GLY A 167 2.79 -13.35 -2.78
CA GLY A 167 1.68 -13.30 -1.83
C GLY A 167 1.20 -11.87 -1.54
N ALA A 168 2.12 -10.93 -1.36
CA ALA A 168 1.80 -9.51 -1.20
C ALA A 168 1.07 -8.94 -2.44
N GLY A 169 1.47 -9.39 -3.63
CA GLY A 169 0.80 -9.08 -4.89
C GLY A 169 -0.64 -9.57 -4.92
N VAL A 170 -0.88 -10.83 -4.56
CA VAL A 170 -2.23 -11.40 -4.49
C VAL A 170 -3.12 -10.57 -3.57
N LEU A 171 -2.65 -10.23 -2.38
CA LEU A 171 -3.39 -9.36 -1.45
C LEU A 171 -3.61 -7.96 -2.04
N SER A 172 -2.63 -7.41 -2.73
CA SER A 172 -2.76 -6.11 -3.40
C SER A 172 -3.85 -6.11 -4.46
N GLY A 173 -3.85 -7.11 -5.32
CA GLY A 173 -4.82 -7.25 -6.40
C GLY A 173 -6.23 -7.55 -5.90
N LEU A 174 -6.34 -8.36 -4.84
CA LEU A 174 -7.62 -8.71 -4.23
C LEU A 174 -8.27 -7.53 -3.51
N LEU A 175 -7.47 -6.71 -2.82
CA LEU A 175 -7.95 -5.70 -1.87
C LEU A 175 -7.77 -4.25 -2.35
N GLY A 176 -7.02 -4.01 -3.42
CA GLY A 176 -6.77 -2.67 -3.95
C GLY A 176 -5.94 -1.73 -3.07
N ILE A 177 -5.24 -2.27 -2.07
CA ILE A 177 -4.51 -1.46 -1.07
C ILE A 177 -3.03 -1.24 -1.43
N GLY A 178 -2.56 -1.76 -2.56
CA GLY A 178 -1.14 -1.69 -2.94
C GLY A 178 -0.18 -2.53 -2.09
N SER A 179 -0.67 -3.17 -1.02
CA SER A 179 0.06 -4.05 -0.08
C SER A 179 1.43 -3.53 0.41
N GLY A 180 1.61 -2.22 0.47
CA GLY A 180 2.88 -1.58 0.85
C GLY A 180 3.46 -2.10 2.17
N ALA A 181 2.62 -2.29 3.20
CA ALA A 181 3.05 -2.84 4.49
C ALA A 181 3.65 -4.25 4.37
N VAL A 182 3.02 -5.13 3.59
CA VAL A 182 3.49 -6.51 3.40
C VAL A 182 4.78 -6.53 2.58
N LYS A 183 4.88 -5.67 1.55
CA LYS A 183 6.11 -5.50 0.75
C LYS A 183 7.28 -5.03 1.60
N VAL A 184 7.06 -4.04 2.47
CA VAL A 184 8.09 -3.54 3.40
C VAL A 184 8.54 -4.65 4.34
N ILE A 185 7.63 -5.45 4.90
CA ILE A 185 7.96 -6.59 5.77
C ILE A 185 8.78 -7.63 5.03
N ALA A 186 8.42 -7.97 3.79
CA ALA A 186 9.16 -8.91 2.98
C ALA A 186 10.60 -8.44 2.72
N MET A 187 10.80 -7.16 2.39
CA MET A 187 12.11 -6.59 2.18
C MET A 187 12.92 -6.41 3.46
N ASP A 188 12.30 -5.91 4.52
CA ASP A 188 12.98 -5.64 5.79
C ASP A 188 13.27 -6.94 6.56
N GLN A 189 12.29 -7.81 6.77
CA GLN A 189 12.44 -8.99 7.63
C GLN A 189 13.01 -10.21 6.90
N ALA A 190 12.54 -10.52 5.68
CA ALA A 190 13.01 -11.68 4.96
C ALA A 190 14.32 -11.41 4.22
N MET A 191 14.45 -10.24 3.57
CA MET A 191 15.64 -9.90 2.82
C MET A 191 16.69 -9.11 3.63
N GLY A 192 16.33 -8.64 4.84
CA GLY A 192 17.26 -7.92 5.73
C GLY A 192 17.65 -6.52 5.21
N LEU A 193 16.83 -5.91 4.38
CA LEU A 193 17.07 -4.57 3.85
C LEU A 193 16.81 -3.49 4.92
N PRO A 194 17.54 -2.38 4.91
CA PRO A 194 17.28 -1.25 5.77
C PRO A 194 15.83 -0.76 5.58
N PHE A 195 15.15 -0.46 6.68
CA PHE A 195 13.74 -0.05 6.66
C PHE A 195 13.46 1.12 5.70
N LYS A 196 14.36 2.10 5.66
CA LYS A 196 14.23 3.28 4.80
C LYS A 196 14.28 2.89 3.31
N VAL A 197 15.21 2.00 2.94
CA VAL A 197 15.31 1.44 1.58
C VAL A 197 14.07 0.60 1.24
N SER A 198 13.62 -0.24 2.16
CA SER A 198 12.42 -1.07 1.98
C SER A 198 11.17 -0.23 1.75
N THR A 199 10.97 0.83 2.53
CA THR A 199 9.80 1.70 2.42
C THR A 199 9.79 2.51 1.12
N THR A 200 10.93 3.10 0.75
CA THR A 200 11.03 3.92 -0.47
C THR A 200 10.94 3.06 -1.73
N THR A 201 11.56 1.87 -1.72
CA THR A 201 11.45 0.90 -2.81
C THR A 201 10.02 0.36 -2.93
N SER A 202 9.34 0.09 -1.80
CA SER A 202 7.92 -0.32 -1.80
C SER A 202 7.02 0.74 -2.42
N ASN A 203 7.22 2.02 -2.11
CA ASN A 203 6.42 3.10 -2.70
C ASN A 203 6.55 3.17 -4.22
N PHE A 204 7.74 2.93 -4.75
CA PHE A 204 7.94 2.80 -6.19
C PHE A 204 7.15 1.61 -6.78
N MET A 205 7.15 0.47 -6.08
CA MET A 205 6.48 -0.76 -6.53
C MET A 205 4.94 -0.68 -6.46
N ILE A 206 4.40 0.03 -5.47
CA ILE A 206 2.94 0.08 -5.22
C ILE A 206 2.17 0.56 -6.45
N GLY A 207 2.66 1.58 -7.15
CA GLY A 207 2.01 2.14 -8.33
C GLY A 207 1.92 1.17 -9.50
N VAL A 208 3.00 0.45 -9.76
CA VAL A 208 3.06 -0.54 -10.85
C VAL A 208 2.13 -1.72 -10.56
N THR A 209 2.19 -2.25 -9.34
CA THR A 209 1.29 -3.33 -8.89
C THR A 209 -0.19 -2.90 -8.95
N ALA A 210 -0.50 -1.68 -8.54
CA ALA A 210 -1.86 -1.14 -8.59
C ALA A 210 -2.33 -0.95 -10.03
N ALA A 211 -1.46 -0.49 -10.94
CA ALA A 211 -1.79 -0.34 -12.36
C ALA A 211 -2.11 -1.68 -13.02
N ALA A 212 -1.35 -2.73 -12.71
CA ALA A 212 -1.63 -4.07 -13.21
C ALA A 212 -2.99 -4.58 -12.74
N SER A 213 -3.33 -4.40 -11.46
CA SER A 213 -4.64 -4.75 -10.90
C SER A 213 -5.76 -3.91 -11.50
N ALA A 214 -5.55 -2.59 -11.66
CA ALA A 214 -6.53 -1.67 -12.23
C ALA A 214 -6.94 -2.08 -13.65
N GLY A 215 -6.04 -2.64 -14.46
CA GLY A 215 -6.37 -3.19 -15.77
C GLY A 215 -7.44 -4.27 -15.72
N VAL A 216 -7.40 -5.16 -14.73
CA VAL A 216 -8.41 -6.21 -14.52
C VAL A 216 -9.73 -5.61 -14.04
N TYR A 217 -9.70 -4.69 -13.07
CA TYR A 217 -10.92 -4.03 -12.56
C TYR A 217 -11.58 -3.16 -13.63
N LEU A 218 -10.79 -2.48 -14.47
CA LEU A 218 -11.29 -1.68 -15.59
C LEU A 218 -11.98 -2.57 -16.64
N SER A 219 -11.37 -3.69 -17.02
CA SER A 219 -11.96 -4.63 -18.00
C SER A 219 -13.28 -5.27 -17.50
N ARG A 220 -13.51 -5.25 -16.19
CA ARG A 220 -14.73 -5.74 -15.54
C ARG A 220 -15.76 -4.64 -15.27
N GLY A 221 -15.47 -3.38 -15.60
CA GLY A 221 -16.34 -2.25 -15.34
C GLY A 221 -16.40 -1.78 -13.89
N TYR A 222 -15.47 -2.22 -13.03
CA TYR A 222 -15.42 -1.83 -11.61
C TYR A 222 -14.67 -0.50 -11.35
N ILE A 223 -14.15 0.15 -12.38
CA ILE A 223 -13.60 1.50 -12.29
C ILE A 223 -14.58 2.46 -12.94
N GLU A 224 -15.38 3.10 -12.11
CA GLU A 224 -16.33 4.12 -12.55
C GLU A 224 -15.67 5.50 -12.44
N PRO A 225 -15.56 6.26 -13.54
CA PRO A 225 -14.90 7.56 -13.52
C PRO A 225 -15.55 8.58 -12.59
N GLY A 226 -16.89 8.53 -12.44
CA GLY A 226 -17.64 9.40 -11.54
C GLY A 226 -17.31 9.21 -10.06
N LEU A 227 -16.88 8.01 -9.67
CA LEU A 227 -16.39 7.70 -8.33
C LEU A 227 -14.87 7.86 -8.24
N ALA A 228 -14.14 7.33 -9.22
CA ALA A 228 -12.67 7.28 -9.17
C ALA A 228 -12.01 8.67 -9.25
N ALA A 229 -12.57 9.62 -10.03
CA ALA A 229 -11.99 10.94 -10.18
C ALA A 229 -12.03 11.78 -8.88
N PRO A 230 -13.19 11.96 -8.19
CA PRO A 230 -13.19 12.67 -6.92
C PRO A 230 -12.35 11.97 -5.85
N VAL A 231 -12.32 10.62 -5.81
CA VAL A 231 -11.45 9.86 -4.91
C VAL A 231 -9.98 10.17 -5.18
N MET A 232 -9.53 10.05 -6.42
CA MET A 232 -8.14 10.32 -6.81
C MET A 232 -7.72 11.74 -6.45
N LEU A 233 -8.50 12.74 -6.83
CA LEU A 233 -8.20 14.14 -6.55
C LEU A 233 -8.18 14.43 -5.05
N GLY A 234 -9.13 13.88 -4.29
CA GLY A 234 -9.20 14.03 -2.85
C GLY A 234 -7.99 13.40 -2.15
N VAL A 235 -7.65 12.15 -2.50
CA VAL A 235 -6.50 11.44 -1.89
C VAL A 235 -5.18 12.13 -2.23
N VAL A 236 -4.99 12.61 -3.45
CA VAL A 236 -3.79 13.39 -3.83
C VAL A 236 -3.70 14.68 -3.03
N ALA A 237 -4.77 15.47 -2.96
CA ALA A 237 -4.79 16.69 -2.17
C ALA A 237 -4.51 16.41 -0.67
N GLY A 238 -5.17 15.41 -0.11
CA GLY A 238 -4.98 14.98 1.28
C GLY A 238 -3.55 14.51 1.55
N SER A 239 -2.97 13.73 0.65
CA SER A 239 -1.61 13.22 0.80
C SER A 239 -0.55 14.32 0.76
N LEU A 240 -0.72 15.33 -0.08
CA LEU A 240 0.16 16.50 -0.14
C LEU A 240 0.10 17.32 1.16
N LEU A 241 -1.11 17.51 1.70
CA LEU A 241 -1.31 18.19 2.99
C LEU A 241 -0.68 17.39 4.15
N GLY A 242 -0.91 16.09 4.17
CA GLY A 242 -0.37 15.21 5.21
C GLY A 242 1.15 15.11 5.18
N ALA A 243 1.77 15.10 4.00
CA ALA A 243 3.21 15.10 3.87
C ALA A 243 3.86 16.36 4.48
N ARG A 244 3.22 17.53 4.32
CA ARG A 244 3.68 18.80 4.95
C ARG A 244 3.58 18.76 6.46
N VAL A 245 2.48 18.22 6.99
CA VAL A 245 2.25 18.11 8.44
C VAL A 245 3.19 17.08 9.08
N LEU A 246 3.45 15.97 8.38
CA LEU A 246 4.35 14.92 8.86
C LEU A 246 5.77 15.44 9.14
N ALA A 247 6.25 16.39 8.34
CA ALA A 247 7.56 17.01 8.53
C ALA A 247 7.71 17.71 9.89
N GLN A 248 6.59 18.15 10.53
CA GLN A 248 6.59 18.91 11.78
C GLN A 248 5.99 18.14 12.95
N ALA A 249 5.29 17.04 12.72
CA ALA A 249 4.50 16.36 13.75
C ALA A 249 5.26 15.25 14.48
N LYS A 250 4.93 15.03 15.77
CA LYS A 250 5.46 13.93 16.58
C LYS A 250 4.92 12.59 16.08
N THR A 251 5.73 11.84 15.37
CA THR A 251 5.41 10.58 14.68
C THR A 251 4.71 9.52 15.55
N LYS A 252 4.95 9.53 16.88
CA LYS A 252 4.40 8.54 17.81
C LYS A 252 2.87 8.66 17.98
N TRP A 253 2.35 9.88 18.11
CA TRP A 253 0.90 10.13 18.24
C TRP A 253 0.15 9.81 16.94
N LEU A 254 0.73 10.19 15.81
CA LEU A 254 0.14 9.91 14.48
C LEU A 254 0.00 8.42 14.21
N ARG A 255 1.02 7.63 14.56
CA ARG A 255 0.96 6.16 14.44
C ARG A 255 -0.11 5.55 15.34
N LEU A 256 -0.30 6.07 16.54
CA LEU A 256 -1.33 5.56 17.45
C LEU A 256 -2.73 5.83 16.90
N VAL A 257 -3.02 7.09 16.51
CA VAL A 257 -4.32 7.47 15.94
C VAL A 257 -4.63 6.64 14.70
N PHE A 258 -3.68 6.51 13.80
CA PHE A 258 -3.83 5.71 12.60
C PHE A 258 -4.06 4.22 12.91
N GLY A 259 -3.30 3.65 13.84
CA GLY A 259 -3.46 2.26 14.27
C GLY A 259 -4.87 2.01 14.83
N VAL A 260 -5.41 2.94 15.62
CA VAL A 260 -6.77 2.86 16.16
C VAL A 260 -7.81 2.93 15.03
N VAL A 261 -7.68 3.92 14.13
CA VAL A 261 -8.61 4.07 12.99
C VAL A 261 -8.65 2.82 12.13
N ILE A 262 -7.47 2.27 11.78
CA ILE A 262 -7.41 1.03 10.99
C ILE A 262 -7.98 -0.15 11.76
N ALA A 263 -7.73 -0.28 13.05
CA ALA A 263 -8.26 -1.38 13.86
C ALA A 263 -9.79 -1.34 13.93
N VAL A 264 -10.38 -0.16 14.11
CA VAL A 264 -11.85 0.01 14.09
C VAL A 264 -12.41 -0.38 12.72
N MET A 265 -11.85 0.16 11.62
CA MET A 265 -12.28 -0.19 10.28
C MET A 265 -12.12 -1.69 9.98
N ALA A 266 -11.06 -2.33 10.48
CA ALA A 266 -10.84 -3.76 10.33
C ALA A 266 -11.95 -4.58 11.00
N ILE A 267 -12.32 -4.21 12.23
CA ILE A 267 -13.39 -4.89 12.97
C ILE A 267 -14.73 -4.72 12.25
N GLU A 268 -15.04 -3.51 11.80
CA GLU A 268 -16.28 -3.24 11.05
C GLU A 268 -16.34 -4.02 9.73
N MET A 269 -15.25 -4.05 8.97
CA MET A 269 -15.18 -4.82 7.72
C MET A 269 -15.41 -6.32 7.96
N ILE A 270 -14.82 -6.89 9.03
CA ILE A 270 -15.03 -8.29 9.40
C ILE A 270 -16.49 -8.50 9.83
N TYR A 271 -17.03 -7.63 10.67
CA TYR A 271 -18.41 -7.73 11.17
C TYR A 271 -19.42 -7.68 10.01
N HIS A 272 -19.30 -6.71 9.11
CA HIS A 272 -20.17 -6.60 7.94
C HIS A 272 -20.00 -7.78 6.98
N GLY A 273 -18.76 -8.26 6.78
CA GLY A 273 -18.51 -9.45 5.95
C GLY A 273 -19.12 -10.72 6.52
N VAL A 274 -19.13 -10.91 7.85
CA VAL A 274 -19.74 -12.08 8.50
C VAL A 274 -21.26 -11.98 8.54
N THR A 275 -21.82 -10.79 8.77
CA THR A 275 -23.28 -10.57 8.85
C THR A 275 -23.97 -10.45 7.49
N GLY A 276 -23.20 -10.42 6.39
CA GLY A 276 -23.76 -10.31 5.03
C GLY A 276 -24.46 -8.97 4.75
N ARG A 277 -24.04 -7.89 5.40
CA ARG A 277 -24.63 -6.54 5.28
C ARG A 277 -23.92 -5.63 4.27
N LEU A 278 -23.15 -6.21 3.35
CA LEU A 278 -22.42 -5.51 2.29
C LEU A 278 -23.07 -5.75 0.92
#